data_de3d61ed57f79ec1b74fff1cf07e3d89
#
_entry.id   de3d61ed57f79ec1b74fff1cf07e3d89
#
_cell.length_a   1.000
_cell.length_b   1.000
_cell.length_c   1.000
_cell.angle_alpha   90.00
_cell.angle_beta   90.00
_cell.angle_gamma   90.00
#
_symmetry.space_group_name_H-M   'P 1'
#
loop_
_entity.id
_entity.type
_entity.pdbx_description
1 polymer ?
#
loop_
_entity_poly.entity_id
_entity_poly.type
_entity_poly.pdbx_seq_one_letter_code
_entity_poly.pdbx_strand_id
1 'polypeptide(L)'
;MKDTDSNCIYIIDEVSRKYDKSSRTDTQFYAWLMQSRKRSRLVYLITQEFKELPMWIRRPLKRSYTTKPFLFFKNIFITTIGDAENMILDKDTLEWTCPPISFLIYKRNKCITDLYDTFEPINEL
;
A
#
# COMPACT_ATOMS: atom_id res chain seq x y z
N MET A 1 3.16 -15.72 -19.01
CA MET A 1 2.20 -15.92 -17.92
C MET A 1 0.92 -16.51 -18.43
N LYS A 2 0.38 -17.44 -17.70
CA LYS A 2 -0.86 -18.14 -18.08
C LYS A 2 -2.07 -17.22 -17.95
N ASP A 3 -3.13 -17.48 -18.73
CA ASP A 3 -4.38 -16.71 -18.73
C ASP A 3 -5.07 -16.64 -17.37
N THR A 4 -4.74 -17.56 -16.47
CA THR A 4 -5.23 -17.57 -15.08
C THR A 4 -4.81 -16.34 -14.27
N ASP A 5 -3.85 -15.57 -14.76
CA ASP A 5 -3.33 -14.37 -14.12
C ASP A 5 -4.13 -13.10 -14.47
N SER A 6 -5.14 -13.23 -15.32
CA SER A 6 -6.01 -12.11 -15.72
C SER A 6 -7.23 -12.01 -14.80
N ASN A 7 -7.75 -10.78 -14.63
CA ASN A 7 -8.95 -10.50 -13.84
C ASN A 7 -8.86 -10.98 -12.38
N CYS A 8 -7.69 -10.86 -11.79
CA CYS A 8 -7.43 -11.29 -10.41
C CYS A 8 -7.08 -10.11 -9.52
N ILE A 9 -7.33 -10.27 -8.22
CA ILE A 9 -6.90 -9.33 -7.19
C ILE A 9 -5.71 -9.98 -6.46
N TYR A 10 -4.61 -9.26 -6.41
CA TYR A 10 -3.40 -9.68 -5.71
C TYR A 10 -3.15 -8.77 -4.53
N ILE A 11 -2.92 -9.35 -3.36
CA ILE A 11 -2.55 -8.61 -2.15
C ILE A 11 -1.19 -9.13 -1.71
N ILE A 12 -0.20 -8.25 -1.74
CA ILE A 12 1.17 -8.58 -1.34
C ILE A 12 1.49 -7.81 -0.07
N ASP A 13 1.59 -8.55 1.03
CA ASP A 13 1.86 -7.96 2.34
C ASP A 13 3.35 -7.84 2.58
N GLU A 14 3.72 -6.80 3.32
CA GLU A 14 5.09 -6.54 3.76
C GLU A 14 6.11 -6.53 2.61
N VAL A 15 5.77 -5.83 1.53
CA VAL A 15 6.64 -5.71 0.35
C VAL A 15 8.01 -5.15 0.71
N SER A 16 8.08 -4.27 1.71
CA SER A 16 9.33 -3.67 2.17
C SER A 16 10.32 -4.67 2.78
N ARG A 17 9.88 -5.85 3.18
CA ARG A 17 10.78 -6.90 3.63
C ARG A 17 11.62 -7.49 2.51
N LYS A 18 11.03 -7.61 1.33
CA LYS A 18 11.71 -8.16 0.17
C LYS A 18 12.45 -7.08 -0.63
N TYR A 19 11.84 -5.90 -0.73
CA TYR A 19 12.37 -4.79 -1.51
C TYR A 19 12.40 -3.53 -0.65
N ASP A 20 13.58 -3.06 -0.30
CA ASP A 20 13.80 -1.79 0.39
C ASP A 20 14.29 -0.71 -0.59
N LYS A 21 14.58 0.50 -0.08
CA LYS A 21 15.06 1.62 -0.89
C LYS A 21 16.30 1.29 -1.73
N SER A 22 17.15 0.42 -1.23
CA SER A 22 18.41 0.06 -1.88
C SER A 22 18.30 -1.13 -2.81
N SER A 23 17.15 -1.79 -2.86
CA SER A 23 16.96 -2.97 -3.69
C SER A 23 17.08 -2.64 -5.17
N ARG A 24 17.85 -3.45 -5.88
CA ARG A 24 17.96 -3.37 -7.34
C ARG A 24 16.65 -3.80 -7.98
N THR A 25 16.40 -3.28 -9.19
CA THR A 25 15.19 -3.63 -9.93
C THR A 25 15.11 -5.13 -10.19
N ASP A 26 14.05 -5.75 -9.70
CA ASP A 26 13.67 -7.09 -10.10
C ASP A 26 12.88 -6.97 -11.40
N THR A 27 13.53 -7.30 -12.51
CA THR A 27 12.95 -7.09 -13.84
C THR A 27 11.68 -7.89 -14.08
N GLN A 28 11.57 -9.09 -13.52
CA GLN A 28 10.37 -9.93 -13.66
C GLN A 28 9.20 -9.33 -12.88
N PHE A 29 9.42 -8.93 -11.65
CA PHE A 29 8.38 -8.32 -10.82
C PHE A 29 7.95 -6.96 -11.39
N TYR A 30 8.89 -6.14 -11.83
CA TYR A 30 8.60 -4.86 -12.46
C TYR A 30 7.75 -5.03 -13.72
N ALA A 31 8.11 -5.95 -14.59
CA ALA A 31 7.34 -6.24 -15.80
C ALA A 31 5.93 -6.72 -15.46
N TRP A 32 5.80 -7.55 -14.44
CA TRP A 32 4.52 -8.04 -13.96
C TRP A 32 3.63 -6.90 -13.46
N LEU A 33 4.19 -5.97 -12.68
CA LEU A 33 3.48 -4.78 -12.20
C LEU A 33 3.03 -3.90 -13.37
N MET A 34 3.92 -3.64 -14.32
CA MET A 34 3.62 -2.79 -15.48
C MET A 34 2.54 -3.37 -16.38
N GLN A 35 2.43 -4.68 -16.47
CA GLN A 35 1.42 -5.36 -17.26
C GLN A 35 0.07 -5.50 -16.55
N SER A 36 -0.01 -5.12 -15.29
CA SER A 36 -1.22 -5.32 -14.48
C SER A 36 -2.46 -4.68 -15.09
N ARG A 37 -2.33 -3.49 -15.65
CA ARG A 37 -3.46 -2.80 -16.30
C ARG A 37 -3.97 -3.56 -17.51
N LYS A 38 -3.06 -4.06 -18.34
CA LYS A 38 -3.41 -4.77 -19.59
C LYS A 38 -4.10 -6.09 -19.32
N ARG A 39 -3.81 -6.70 -18.17
CA ARG A 39 -4.38 -7.99 -17.81
C ARG A 39 -5.52 -7.89 -16.80
N SER A 40 -6.03 -6.68 -16.55
CA SER A 40 -7.10 -6.44 -15.59
C SER A 40 -6.80 -7.01 -14.19
N ARG A 41 -5.54 -6.93 -13.79
CA ARG A 41 -5.13 -7.29 -12.44
C ARG A 41 -5.21 -6.08 -11.54
N LEU A 42 -5.76 -6.26 -10.35
CA LEU A 42 -5.74 -5.26 -9.30
C LEU A 42 -4.73 -5.70 -8.25
N VAL A 43 -3.67 -4.92 -8.07
CA VAL A 43 -2.57 -5.27 -7.18
C VAL A 43 -2.52 -4.28 -6.02
N TYR A 44 -2.60 -4.81 -4.80
CA TYR A 44 -2.41 -4.05 -3.57
C TYR A 44 -1.08 -4.43 -2.94
N LEU A 45 -0.21 -3.46 -2.75
CA LEU A 45 1.04 -3.63 -2.04
C LEU A 45 0.90 -3.02 -0.65
N ILE A 46 1.14 -3.81 0.38
CA ILE A 46 1.04 -3.37 1.76
C ILE A 46 2.43 -3.17 2.32
N THR A 47 2.69 -2.00 2.86
CA THR A 47 3.96 -1.65 3.49
C THR A 47 3.72 -0.77 4.70
N GLN A 48 4.65 -0.73 5.62
CA GLN A 48 4.56 0.14 6.79
C GLN A 48 4.74 1.61 6.40
N GLU A 49 5.68 1.90 5.52
CA GLU A 49 5.92 3.25 5.02
C GLU A 49 6.15 3.25 3.51
N PHE A 50 5.43 4.12 2.81
CA PHE A 50 5.55 4.26 1.37
C PHE A 50 6.98 4.62 0.94
N LYS A 51 7.66 5.47 1.70
CA LYS A 51 9.01 5.93 1.41
C LYS A 51 10.08 4.84 1.52
N GLU A 52 9.78 3.71 2.16
CA GLU A 52 10.71 2.58 2.26
C GLU A 52 10.77 1.76 0.97
N LEU A 53 9.78 1.90 0.10
CA LEU A 53 9.77 1.20 -1.17
C LEU A 53 10.76 1.80 -2.15
N PRO A 54 11.45 0.97 -2.95
CA PRO A 54 12.32 1.50 -4.01
C PRO A 54 11.50 2.22 -5.08
N MET A 55 12.13 3.18 -5.75
CA MET A 55 11.43 4.01 -6.74
C MET A 55 10.85 3.20 -7.89
N TRP A 56 11.50 2.12 -8.28
CA TRP A 56 11.01 1.28 -9.37
C TRP A 56 9.69 0.55 -9.02
N ILE A 57 9.39 0.34 -7.73
CA ILE A 57 8.09 -0.16 -7.29
C ILE A 57 7.06 0.97 -7.22
N ARG A 58 7.48 2.17 -6.78
CA ARG A 58 6.56 3.31 -6.64
C ARG A 58 6.04 3.84 -7.97
N ARG A 59 6.86 3.82 -9.01
CA ARG A 59 6.50 4.37 -10.32
C ARG A 59 5.26 3.73 -10.97
N PRO A 60 5.06 2.41 -10.97
CA PRO A 60 3.87 1.82 -11.57
C PRO A 60 2.61 1.97 -10.73
N LEU A 61 2.70 2.48 -9.52
CA LEU A 61 1.54 2.63 -8.63
C LEU A 61 0.64 3.77 -9.10
N LYS A 62 -0.67 3.59 -8.94
CA LYS A 62 -1.68 4.58 -9.31
C LYS A 62 -2.14 5.39 -8.09
N ARG A 63 -2.36 4.72 -6.98
CA ARG A 63 -2.88 5.33 -5.74
C ARG A 63 -2.10 4.86 -4.54
N SER A 64 -2.01 5.71 -3.54
CA SER A 64 -1.52 5.35 -2.22
C SER A 64 -2.61 5.55 -1.17
N TYR A 65 -2.68 4.65 -0.21
CA TYR A 65 -3.64 4.71 0.89
C TYR A 65 -2.87 4.73 2.20
N THR A 66 -3.01 5.81 2.96
CA THR A 66 -2.35 5.96 4.25
C THR A 66 -3.42 6.12 5.33
N THR A 67 -3.45 5.21 6.29
CA THR A 67 -4.42 5.22 7.38
C THR A 67 -3.76 5.64 8.67
N LYS A 68 -4.35 6.61 9.35
CA LYS A 68 -3.89 7.12 10.64
C LYS A 68 -5.06 7.28 11.60
N PRO A 69 -4.84 7.15 12.93
CA PRO A 69 -5.87 7.48 13.91
C PRO A 69 -6.19 8.98 13.82
N PHE A 70 -7.47 9.32 14.02
CA PHE A 70 -7.90 10.70 13.99
C PHE A 70 -7.73 11.35 15.36
N LEU A 71 -6.74 12.24 15.49
CA LEU A 71 -6.44 13.00 16.71
C LEU A 71 -6.42 12.10 17.96
N PHE A 72 -7.27 12.42 18.96
CA PHE A 72 -7.34 11.70 20.23
C PHE A 72 -8.40 10.58 20.24
N PHE A 73 -9.11 10.38 19.12
CA PHE A 73 -10.18 9.39 19.05
C PHE A 73 -9.60 8.03 18.69
N LYS A 74 -9.70 7.08 19.61
CA LYS A 74 -9.15 5.73 19.44
C LYS A 74 -9.87 4.89 18.39
N ASN A 75 -11.12 5.22 18.09
CA ASN A 75 -11.97 4.40 17.21
C ASN A 75 -12.23 5.04 15.85
N ILE A 76 -11.67 6.23 15.60
CA ILE A 76 -11.88 6.95 14.35
C ILE A 76 -10.56 7.01 13.60
N PHE A 77 -10.61 6.63 12.33
CA PHE A 77 -9.45 6.59 11.45
C PHE A 77 -9.70 7.45 10.22
N ILE A 78 -8.65 8.09 9.74
CA ILE A 78 -8.65 8.78 8.46
C ILE A 78 -7.74 8.03 7.51
N THR A 79 -8.27 7.66 6.34
CA THR A 79 -7.47 7.16 5.23
C THR A 79 -7.30 8.26 4.20
N THR A 80 -6.07 8.68 3.98
CA THR A 80 -5.72 9.63 2.94
C THR A 80 -5.43 8.88 1.66
N ILE A 81 -6.12 9.25 0.58
CA ILE A 81 -5.88 8.69 -0.75
C ILE A 81 -4.98 9.66 -1.50
N GLY A 82 -3.79 9.21 -1.85
CA GLY A 82 -2.80 10.00 -2.57
C GLY A 82 -2.67 9.60 -4.03
N ASP A 83 -2.23 10.54 -4.86
CA ASP A 83 -1.97 10.31 -6.27
C ASP A 83 -0.51 9.87 -6.45
N ALA A 84 -0.31 8.57 -6.63
CA ALA A 84 1.03 8.01 -6.83
C ALA A 84 1.53 8.18 -8.28
N GLU A 85 0.68 8.52 -9.23
CA GLU A 85 1.08 8.81 -10.61
C GLU A 85 1.75 10.18 -10.74
N ASN A 86 1.36 11.12 -9.89
CA ASN A 86 1.84 12.50 -9.92
C ASN A 86 2.55 12.89 -8.63
N MET A 87 3.52 12.09 -8.23
CA MET A 87 4.31 12.36 -7.04
C MET A 87 5.03 13.71 -7.15
N ILE A 88 5.10 14.43 -6.04
CA ILE A 88 5.81 15.71 -5.93
C ILE A 88 6.96 15.59 -4.95
N LEU A 89 8.03 16.33 -5.24
CA LEU A 89 9.19 16.39 -4.36
C LEU A 89 8.93 17.41 -3.25
N ASP A 90 8.98 16.95 -2.01
CA ASP A 90 8.95 17.83 -0.85
C ASP A 90 10.31 18.52 -0.73
N LYS A 91 10.33 19.84 -0.83
CA LYS A 91 11.56 20.64 -0.78
C LYS A 91 12.25 20.62 0.58
N ASP A 92 11.48 20.41 1.65
CA ASP A 92 12.02 20.42 3.01
C ASP A 92 12.68 19.10 3.37
N THR A 93 12.05 17.98 3.01
CA THR A 93 12.55 16.64 3.34
C THR A 93 13.31 15.99 2.18
N LEU A 94 13.24 16.54 0.98
CA LEU A 94 13.80 15.99 -0.27
C LEU A 94 13.26 14.59 -0.59
N GLU A 95 12.05 14.30 -0.17
CA GLU A 95 11.37 13.03 -0.41
C GLU A 95 10.21 13.21 -1.38
N TRP A 96 9.99 12.17 -2.19
CA TRP A 96 8.84 12.14 -3.10
C TRP A 96 7.59 11.72 -2.33
N THR A 97 6.56 12.54 -2.41
CA THR A 97 5.27 12.30 -1.73
C THR A 97 4.13 12.27 -2.74
N CYS A 98 3.05 11.58 -2.35
CA CYS A 98 1.83 11.51 -3.15
C CYS A 98 0.89 12.64 -2.73
N PRO A 99 0.54 13.57 -3.62
CA PRO A 99 -0.41 14.63 -3.28
C PRO A 99 -1.77 14.04 -2.93
N PRO A 100 -2.43 14.52 -1.88
CA PRO A 100 -3.74 13.99 -1.47
C PRO A 100 -4.81 14.31 -2.51
N ILE A 101 -5.64 13.31 -2.84
CA ILE A 101 -6.80 13.48 -3.72
C ILE A 101 -8.07 13.52 -2.90
N SER A 102 -8.17 12.66 -1.89
CA SER A 102 -9.41 12.43 -1.16
C SER A 102 -9.11 11.88 0.23
N PHE A 103 -10.12 11.92 1.10
CA PHE A 103 -10.04 11.38 2.45
C PHE A 103 -11.25 10.51 2.73
N LEU A 104 -11.03 9.43 3.47
CA LEU A 104 -12.09 8.61 4.02
C LEU A 104 -12.00 8.64 5.54
N ILE A 105 -13.12 8.92 6.20
CA ILE A 105 -13.21 8.89 7.66
C ILE A 105 -14.12 7.74 8.04
N TYR A 106 -13.65 6.86 8.91
CA TYR A 106 -14.46 5.74 9.34
C TYR A 106 -14.23 5.41 10.81
N LYS A 107 -15.24 4.78 11.40
CA LYS A 107 -15.22 4.35 12.79
C LYS A 107 -14.86 2.86 12.84
N ARG A 108 -13.99 2.51 13.78
CA ARG A 108 -13.61 1.12 14.01
C ARG A 108 -14.84 0.29 14.39
N ASN A 109 -15.03 -0.82 13.72
CA ASN A 109 -16.09 -1.76 14.05
C ASN A 109 -15.68 -2.61 15.25
N LYS A 110 -16.46 -2.54 16.33
CA LYS A 110 -16.18 -3.29 17.55
C LYS A 110 -16.17 -4.81 17.32
N CYS A 111 -17.04 -5.32 16.46
CA CYS A 111 -17.07 -6.76 16.14
C CYS A 111 -15.76 -7.22 15.50
N ILE A 112 -15.18 -6.43 14.61
CA ILE A 112 -13.90 -6.74 13.99
C ILE A 112 -12.77 -6.65 15.00
N THR A 113 -12.80 -5.67 15.89
CA THR A 113 -11.80 -5.51 16.96
C THR A 113 -11.81 -6.71 17.90
N ASP A 114 -12.97 -7.14 18.33
CA ASP A 114 -13.10 -8.29 19.22
C ASP A 114 -12.61 -9.57 18.53
N LEU A 115 -12.81 -9.69 17.23
CA LEU A 115 -12.31 -10.81 16.44
C LEU A 115 -10.77 -10.84 16.42
N TYR A 116 -10.12 -9.70 16.23
CA TYR A 116 -8.66 -9.61 16.27
C TYR A 116 -8.10 -9.95 17.64
N ASP A 117 -8.70 -9.47 18.71
CA ASP A 117 -8.28 -9.77 20.06
C ASP A 117 -8.36 -11.28 20.34
N THR A 118 -9.34 -11.96 19.78
CA THR A 118 -9.50 -13.41 19.90
C THR A 118 -8.37 -14.17 19.19
N PHE A 119 -7.91 -13.67 18.07
CA PHE A 119 -6.87 -14.34 17.27
C PHE A 119 -5.43 -13.94 17.64
N GLU A 120 -5.25 -12.85 18.35
CA GLU A 120 -3.93 -12.35 18.70
C GLU A 120 -3.05 -13.39 19.42
N PRO A 121 -3.53 -14.13 20.43
CA PRO A 121 -2.71 -15.15 21.09
C PRO A 121 -2.27 -16.30 20.16
N ILE A 122 -3.02 -16.55 19.10
CA ILE A 122 -2.70 -17.60 18.13
C ILE A 122 -1.56 -17.14 17.22
N ASN A 123 -1.52 -15.86 16.90
CA ASN A 123 -0.50 -15.29 16.02
C ASN A 123 0.88 -15.18 16.67
N GLU A 124 0.94 -15.21 17.98
CA GLU A 124 2.19 -15.19 18.74
C GLU A 124 2.86 -16.55 18.83
N LEU A 125 2.17 -17.60 18.49
CA LEU A 125 2.70 -18.96 18.48
C LEU A 125 3.46 -19.25 17.17
#